data_7b3b4e65927c35c658dccca82b23770e
#
_entry.id   7b3b4e65927c35c658dccca82b23770e
#
_cell.length_a   1.000
_cell.length_b   1.000
_cell.length_c   1.000
_cell.angle_alpha   90.00
_cell.angle_beta   90.00
_cell.angle_gamma   90.00
#
_symmetry.space_group_name_H-M   'P 1'
#
loop_
_entity.id
_entity.type
_entity.pdbx_description
1 polymer ?
#
loop_
_entity_poly.entity_id
_entity_poly.type
_entity_poly.pdbx_seq_one_letter_code
_entity_poly.pdbx_strand_id
1 'polypeptide(L)' 'MEHSDYDQVRASVREQCGNRVVIQLDKGRNKIDIQEGVIKGVYPSVFTVKFDDVDQLVSFSYSDIITKEIRMKLC' A
#
# COMPACT_ATOMS: atom_id res chain seq x y z
N MET A 1 -18.27 7.25 -9.93
CA MET A 1 -17.95 5.85 -10.02
C MET A 1 -16.49 5.61 -9.73
N GLU A 2 -15.62 6.11 -10.60
CA GLU A 2 -14.20 5.91 -10.39
C GLU A 2 -13.72 6.55 -9.11
N HIS A 3 -14.35 7.64 -8.74
CA HIS A 3 -13.97 8.36 -7.52
C HIS A 3 -14.19 7.52 -6.26
N SER A 4 -15.25 6.70 -6.26
CA SER A 4 -15.54 5.93 -5.07
C SER A 4 -14.49 4.85 -4.84
N ASP A 5 -13.92 4.26 -5.89
CA ASP A 5 -12.86 3.28 -5.72
C ASP A 5 -11.63 3.93 -5.09
N TYR A 6 -11.25 5.09 -5.58
CA TYR A 6 -10.10 5.79 -5.07
C TYR A 6 -10.31 6.21 -3.62
N ASP A 7 -11.49 6.73 -3.33
CA ASP A 7 -11.82 7.16 -1.98
C ASP A 7 -11.85 5.98 -1.02
N GLN A 8 -12.38 4.85 -1.45
CA GLN A 8 -12.42 3.65 -0.62
C GLN A 8 -11.03 3.14 -0.30
N VAL A 9 -10.15 3.13 -1.27
CA VAL A 9 -8.77 2.69 -1.04
C VAL A 9 -8.08 3.63 -0.08
N ARG A 10 -8.24 4.93 -0.27
CA ARG A 10 -7.61 5.91 0.61
C ARG A 10 -8.14 5.78 2.04
N ALA A 11 -9.43 5.61 2.19
CA ALA A 11 -10.02 5.46 3.52
C ALA A 11 -9.50 4.19 4.19
N SER A 12 -9.41 3.10 3.43
CA SER A 12 -8.90 1.85 3.95
C SER A 12 -7.46 1.98 4.42
N VAL A 13 -6.63 2.64 3.62
CA VAL A 13 -5.23 2.86 3.98
C VAL A 13 -5.14 3.74 5.24
N ARG A 14 -5.99 4.76 5.31
CA ARG A 14 -5.99 5.67 6.46
C ARG A 14 -6.33 4.93 7.74
N GLU A 15 -7.29 4.01 7.68
CA GLU A 15 -7.67 3.24 8.86
C GLU A 15 -6.54 2.37 9.36
N GLN A 16 -5.62 2.01 8.48
CA GLN A 16 -4.51 1.15 8.82
C GLN A 16 -3.23 1.92 9.10
N CYS A 17 -3.29 3.24 9.08
CA CYS A 17 -2.13 4.06 9.35
C CYS A 17 -1.61 3.78 10.76
N GLY A 18 -0.31 3.50 10.87
CA GLY A 18 0.30 3.11 12.13
C GLY A 18 0.24 1.62 12.43
N ASN A 19 -0.50 0.85 11.64
CA ASN A 19 -0.59 -0.59 11.80
C ASN A 19 0.37 -1.31 10.88
N ARG A 20 0.75 -2.53 11.26
CA ARG A 20 1.56 -3.36 10.39
C ARG A 20 0.71 -3.93 9.27
N VAL A 21 1.27 -3.93 8.09
CA VAL A 21 0.61 -4.48 6.91
C VAL A 21 1.59 -5.32 6.13
N VAL A 22 1.04 -6.22 5.33
CA VAL A 22 1.82 -7.01 4.38
C VAL A 22 1.49 -6.49 3.00
N ILE A 23 2.53 -6.14 2.25
CA ILE A 23 2.38 -5.62 0.91
C ILE A 23 2.95 -6.62 -0.08
N GLN A 24 2.13 -7.01 -1.03
CA GLN A 24 2.52 -7.90 -2.11
C GLN A 24 2.72 -7.06 -3.36
N LEU A 25 3.94 -7.11 -3.89
CA LEU A 25 4.30 -6.40 -5.11
C LEU A 25 4.31 -7.39 -6.25
N ASP A 26 3.44 -7.18 -7.23
CA ASP A 26 3.38 -8.05 -8.41
C ASP A 26 4.38 -7.56 -9.43
N LYS A 27 5.41 -8.36 -9.65
CA LYS A 27 6.47 -8.02 -10.60
C LYS A 27 6.31 -8.75 -11.91
N GLY A 28 5.14 -9.35 -12.15
CA GLY A 28 4.86 -10.06 -13.38
C GLY A 28 5.48 -11.46 -13.41
N ARG A 29 5.05 -12.26 -14.35
CA ARG A 29 5.62 -13.58 -14.62
C ARG A 29 5.85 -14.41 -13.38
N ASN A 30 4.82 -14.53 -12.55
CA ASN A 30 4.88 -15.35 -11.35
C ASN A 30 5.88 -14.87 -10.32
N LYS A 31 6.27 -13.60 -10.38
CA LYS A 31 7.17 -13.03 -9.38
C LYS A 31 6.38 -12.11 -8.48
N ILE A 32 6.29 -12.48 -7.23
CA ILE A 32 5.60 -11.68 -6.22
C ILE A 32 6.57 -11.47 -5.07
N ASP A 33 6.81 -10.20 -4.73
CA ASP A 33 7.55 -9.86 -3.54
C ASP A 33 6.57 -9.59 -2.42
N ILE A 34 6.83 -10.16 -1.26
CA ILE A 34 6.02 -9.95 -0.08
C ILE A 34 6.88 -9.29 0.98
N GLN A 35 6.46 -8.13 1.44
CA GLN A 35 7.20 -7.38 2.45
C GLN A 35 6.25 -6.91 3.53
N GLU A 36 6.75 -6.84 4.75
CA GLU A 36 5.99 -6.32 5.87
C GLU A 36 6.51 -4.95 6.25
N GLY A 37 5.60 -4.10 6.67
CA GLY A 37 5.97 -2.77 7.09
C GLY A 37 4.84 -2.10 7.84
N VAL A 38 5.03 -0.82 8.12
CA VAL A 38 4.06 -0.01 8.85
C VAL A 38 3.73 1.20 8.00
N ILE A 39 2.44 1.50 7.88
CA ILE A 39 2.01 2.70 7.16
C ILE A 39 2.33 3.90 8.04
N LYS A 40 3.13 4.83 7.52
CA LYS A 40 3.58 5.99 8.27
C LYS A 40 2.84 7.26 7.90
N GLY A 41 2.39 7.39 6.66
CA GLY A 41 1.70 8.59 6.24
C GLY A 41 0.67 8.30 5.18
N VAL A 42 -0.42 9.07 5.20
CA VAL A 42 -1.50 8.94 4.23
C VAL A 42 -1.73 10.34 3.63
N TYR A 43 -1.61 10.43 2.33
CA TYR A 43 -1.73 11.69 1.60
C TYR A 43 -2.81 11.58 0.54
N PRO A 44 -3.22 12.68 -0.07
CA PRO A 44 -4.33 12.62 -1.02
C PRO A 44 -4.12 11.69 -2.21
N SER A 45 -2.88 11.54 -2.68
CA SER A 45 -2.61 10.74 -3.87
C SER A 45 -1.74 9.52 -3.60
N VAL A 46 -1.03 9.49 -2.47
CA VAL A 46 -0.07 8.44 -2.18
C VAL A 46 -0.09 8.15 -0.69
N PHE A 47 0.50 7.04 -0.32
CA PHE A 47 0.76 6.73 1.08
C PHE A 47 2.19 6.23 1.21
N THR A 48 2.74 6.33 2.41
CA THR A 48 4.12 5.93 2.66
C THR A 48 4.15 4.79 3.66
N VAL A 49 5.06 3.86 3.41
CA VAL A 49 5.24 2.67 4.23
C VAL A 49 6.71 2.55 4.58
N LYS A 50 6.99 2.20 5.83
CA LYS A 50 8.34 1.86 6.24
C LYS A 50 8.42 0.36 6.36
N PHE A 51 9.19 -0.26 5.48
CA PHE A 51 9.42 -1.70 5.52
C PHE A 51 10.47 -2.04 6.57
N ASP A 52 10.37 -3.24 7.11
CA ASP A 52 11.28 -3.68 8.16
C ASP A 52 12.74 -3.71 7.71
N ASP A 53 12.95 -4.05 6.45
CA ASP A 53 14.30 -4.22 5.92
C ASP A 53 14.89 -2.95 5.32
N VAL A 54 14.14 -1.85 5.34
CA VAL A 54 14.54 -0.62 4.68
C VAL A 54 14.38 0.53 5.68
N ASP A 55 15.44 1.36 5.79
CA ASP A 55 15.40 2.50 6.70
C ASP A 55 14.73 3.71 6.10
N GLN A 56 14.25 3.61 4.87
CA GLN A 56 13.62 4.74 4.18
C GLN A 56 12.15 4.48 3.97
N LEU A 57 11.38 5.56 3.89
CA LEU A 57 9.98 5.48 3.54
C LEU A 57 9.84 5.23 2.05
N VAL A 58 8.92 4.34 1.70
CA VAL A 58 8.60 4.04 0.32
C VAL A 58 7.19 4.54 0.05
N SER A 59 7.04 5.30 -1.03
CA SER A 59 5.73 5.85 -1.41
C SER A 59 5.06 4.96 -2.43
N PHE A 60 3.76 4.77 -2.24
CA PHE A 60 2.93 4.03 -3.19
C PHE A 60 1.73 4.88 -3.57
N SER A 61 1.31 4.75 -4.81
CA SER A 61 0.09 5.41 -5.28
C SER A 61 -1.11 4.53 -4.97
N TYR A 62 -2.25 5.15 -4.68
CA TYR A 62 -3.48 4.40 -4.50
C TYR A 62 -3.89 3.70 -5.79
N SER A 63 -3.56 4.28 -6.92
CA SER A 63 -3.89 3.63 -8.19
C SER A 63 -3.19 2.30 -8.36
N ASP A 64 -2.02 2.12 -7.74
CA ASP A 64 -1.34 0.82 -7.78
C ASP A 64 -2.17 -0.26 -7.10
N ILE A 65 -2.89 0.10 -6.04
CA ILE A 65 -3.79 -0.85 -5.39
C ILE A 65 -5.00 -1.11 -6.26
N ILE A 66 -5.55 -0.08 -6.88
CA ILE A 66 -6.74 -0.20 -7.72
C ILE A 66 -6.44 -1.09 -8.93
N THR A 67 -5.28 -0.90 -9.54
CA THR A 67 -4.88 -1.72 -10.69
C THR A 67 -4.34 -3.07 -10.28
N LYS A 68 -4.23 -3.32 -8.98
CA LYS A 68 -3.77 -4.59 -8.43
C LYS A 68 -2.30 -4.88 -8.71
N GLU A 69 -1.53 -3.85 -8.99
CA GLU A 69 -0.08 -4.01 -9.09
C GLU A 69 0.53 -4.24 -7.71
N ILE A 70 -0.10 -3.73 -6.67
CA ILE A 70 0.26 -4.08 -5.30
C ILE A 70 -1.00 -4.50 -4.56
N ARG A 71 -0.82 -5.35 -3.58
CA ARG A 71 -1.90 -5.78 -2.69
C ARG A 71 -1.46 -5.57 -1.26
N MET A 72 -2.38 -5.09 -0.44
CA MET A 72 -2.09 -4.79 0.94
C MET A 72 -3.06 -5.56 1.83
N LYS A 73 -2.50 -6.22 2.85
CA LYS A 73 -3.29 -6.97 3.81
C LYS A 73 -2.83 -6.61 5.20
N LEU A 74 -3.76 -6.67 6.15
CA LEU A 74 -3.40 -6.53 7.55
C LEU A 74 -2.63 -7.75 8.04
N CYS A 75 -1.70 -7.48 8.92
CA CYS A 75 -0.99 -8.57 9.59
C CYS A 75 -1.88 -9.27 10.61
#